data_1582c3723fe4059187e5a1dd3e52baab
#
_entry.id   1582c3723fe4059187e5a1dd3e52baab
#
_cell.length_a   1.000
_cell.length_b   1.000
_cell.length_c   1.000
_cell.angle_alpha   90.00
_cell.angle_beta   90.00
_cell.angle_gamma   90.00
#
_symmetry.space_group_name_H-M   'P 1'
#
loop_
_entity.id
_entity.type
_entity.pdbx_description
1 polymer ?
#
loop_
_entity_poly.entity_id
_entity_poly.type
_entity_poly.pdbx_seq_one_letter_code
_entity_poly.pdbx_strand_id
1 'polypeptide(L)'
;RDRAEKSANDVKEADGNMPAIYTDYKEAIDDVNVNAVVISAAWEAHVEIAVYAMRAGKTVALEVGGAYCVEDCWTLVNTYEETKTPFMFLENCCYGRREMMVLNMVNKGVFGEIVHCDGGYQHDLREEISFGIEKRHYRLRNYLTRNCENYPTHELGPIARILGINHGNRMLSLSSFASKSCGLHEYILKNKADDELLKNAHFNQGDIVTTVITCANGETIAMKLDTTLPRFYSRNFTVRGTKGMYEEATDSVFMDTEECRKHDFDWRKECGGNADEYAKEYEHPVWKEFIEAGIQGSHDGMDWLEFKAFFDAIEKDEPMPIDVYDAASWMVITALSEMSIAQGGAPVSIPDFTRGKWAYESKYLKK
;
A
#
# COMPACT_ATOMS: atom_id res chain seq x y z
N ARG A 1 -25.18 11.56 0.18
CA ARG A 1 -26.14 11.49 1.31
C ARG A 1 -26.61 10.05 1.55
N ASP A 2 -27.16 9.35 0.54
CA ASP A 2 -27.67 7.97 0.65
C ASP A 2 -26.66 6.96 1.28
N ARG A 3 -25.39 7.02 0.89
CA ARG A 3 -24.33 6.17 1.49
C ARG A 3 -24.07 6.53 2.95
N ALA A 4 -24.01 7.83 3.27
CA ALA A 4 -23.79 8.27 4.64
C ALA A 4 -24.95 7.88 5.57
N GLU A 5 -26.20 7.98 5.07
CA GLU A 5 -27.39 7.52 5.79
C GLU A 5 -27.35 6.01 6.06
N LYS A 6 -26.91 5.22 5.05
CA LYS A 6 -26.73 3.77 5.22
C LYS A 6 -25.69 3.48 6.29
N SER A 7 -24.47 4.05 6.18
CA SER A 7 -23.40 3.85 7.16
C SER A 7 -23.81 4.28 8.58
N ALA A 8 -24.56 5.39 8.71
CA ALA A 8 -25.05 5.82 9.99
C ALA A 8 -26.05 4.83 10.63
N ASN A 9 -26.89 4.20 9.80
CA ASN A 9 -27.78 3.14 10.28
C ASN A 9 -27.02 1.88 10.68
N ASP A 10 -25.97 1.49 9.90
CA ASP A 10 -25.13 0.34 10.22
C ASP A 10 -24.43 0.55 11.60
N VAL A 11 -23.92 1.76 11.88
CA VAL A 11 -23.35 2.13 13.19
C VAL A 11 -24.41 2.05 14.29
N LYS A 12 -25.61 2.61 14.04
CA LYS A 12 -26.69 2.57 15.00
C LYS A 12 -27.12 1.14 15.35
N GLU A 13 -27.12 0.25 14.36
CA GLU A 13 -27.45 -1.17 14.60
C GLU A 13 -26.36 -1.87 15.41
N ALA A 14 -25.09 -1.49 15.24
CA ALA A 14 -23.94 -2.09 15.91
C ALA A 14 -23.79 -1.67 17.38
N ASP A 15 -23.96 -0.36 17.68
CA ASP A 15 -23.67 0.19 19.02
C ASP A 15 -24.83 0.96 19.67
N GLY A 16 -25.94 1.15 18.95
CA GLY A 16 -27.13 1.88 19.43
C GLY A 16 -27.07 3.40 19.23
N ASN A 17 -25.93 3.96 18.82
CA ASN A 17 -25.73 5.39 18.64
C ASN A 17 -25.91 5.81 17.19
N MET A 18 -26.72 6.85 16.94
CA MET A 18 -26.89 7.43 15.61
C MET A 18 -25.89 8.56 15.42
N PRO A 19 -24.87 8.37 14.55
CA PRO A 19 -23.89 9.43 14.30
C PRO A 19 -24.51 10.60 13.50
N ALA A 20 -23.92 11.79 13.63
CA ALA A 20 -24.25 12.93 12.79
C ALA A 20 -23.87 12.63 11.31
N ILE A 21 -24.67 13.16 10.39
CA ILE A 21 -24.48 12.95 8.95
C ILE A 21 -24.19 14.30 8.30
N TYR A 22 -23.04 14.41 7.66
CA TYR A 22 -22.63 15.58 6.89
C TYR A 22 -22.59 15.24 5.40
N THR A 23 -22.79 16.23 4.56
CA THR A 23 -22.65 16.11 3.09
C THR A 23 -21.46 16.88 2.55
N ASP A 24 -20.86 17.70 3.40
CA ASP A 24 -19.60 18.40 3.15
C ASP A 24 -18.58 17.94 4.20
N TYR A 25 -17.40 17.52 3.76
CA TYR A 25 -16.33 17.06 4.64
C TYR A 25 -15.83 18.17 5.58
N LYS A 26 -15.91 19.46 5.16
CA LYS A 26 -15.50 20.60 5.98
C LYS A 26 -16.39 20.74 7.21
N GLU A 27 -17.70 20.61 7.01
CA GLU A 27 -18.66 20.66 8.12
C GLU A 27 -18.39 19.52 9.13
N ALA A 28 -18.05 18.33 8.64
CA ALA A 28 -17.71 17.21 9.52
C ALA A 28 -16.39 17.45 10.26
N ILE A 29 -15.36 17.97 9.61
CA ILE A 29 -14.06 18.25 10.22
C ILE A 29 -14.15 19.41 11.23
N ASP A 30 -14.95 20.43 10.93
CA ASP A 30 -15.12 21.61 11.79
C ASP A 30 -15.97 21.33 13.04
N ASP A 31 -16.67 20.20 13.13
CA ASP A 31 -17.41 19.82 14.33
C ASP A 31 -16.45 19.67 15.53
N VAL A 32 -16.77 20.37 16.61
CA VAL A 32 -15.96 20.40 17.83
C VAL A 32 -15.87 19.04 18.54
N ASN A 33 -16.79 18.14 18.26
CA ASN A 33 -16.81 16.80 18.84
C ASN A 33 -15.96 15.80 18.02
N VAL A 34 -15.47 16.18 16.86
CA VAL A 34 -14.57 15.35 16.02
C VAL A 34 -13.14 15.64 16.42
N ASN A 35 -12.39 14.63 16.84
CA ASN A 35 -10.96 14.74 17.20
C ASN A 35 -10.03 14.08 16.18
N ALA A 36 -10.55 13.08 15.47
CA ALA A 36 -9.81 12.36 14.43
C ALA A 36 -10.71 12.10 13.23
N VAL A 37 -10.11 11.99 12.05
CA VAL A 37 -10.84 11.71 10.81
C VAL A 37 -10.17 10.56 10.06
N VAL A 38 -11.00 9.64 9.55
CA VAL A 38 -10.61 8.60 8.62
C VAL A 38 -11.05 9.04 7.23
N ILE A 39 -10.10 9.14 6.29
CA ILE A 39 -10.34 9.63 4.94
C ILE A 39 -10.30 8.45 3.98
N SER A 40 -11.46 8.00 3.52
CA SER A 40 -11.67 6.96 2.51
C SER A 40 -12.43 7.48 1.27
N ALA A 41 -12.11 8.70 0.87
CA ALA A 41 -12.68 9.38 -0.29
C ALA A 41 -12.09 8.83 -1.61
N ALA A 42 -12.48 9.41 -2.75
CA ALA A 42 -11.78 9.16 -4.01
C ALA A 42 -10.35 9.72 -3.95
N TRP A 43 -9.40 9.05 -4.60
CA TRP A 43 -7.95 9.37 -4.50
C TRP A 43 -7.62 10.84 -4.73
N GLU A 44 -8.28 11.47 -5.70
CA GLU A 44 -8.07 12.88 -6.03
C GLU A 44 -8.45 13.86 -4.91
N ALA A 45 -9.27 13.43 -3.95
CA ALA A 45 -9.68 14.26 -2.81
C ALA A 45 -8.83 14.00 -1.54
N HIS A 46 -8.00 12.96 -1.51
CA HIS A 46 -7.26 12.53 -0.33
C HIS A 46 -6.41 13.66 0.25
N VAL A 47 -5.56 14.27 -0.57
CA VAL A 47 -4.61 15.30 -0.11
C VAL A 47 -5.32 16.55 0.36
N GLU A 48 -6.34 17.03 -0.38
CA GLU A 48 -7.12 18.20 -0.02
C GLU A 48 -7.78 18.04 1.35
N ILE A 49 -8.45 16.90 1.57
CA ILE A 49 -9.16 16.62 2.82
C ILE A 49 -8.16 16.46 3.99
N ALA A 50 -7.05 15.74 3.77
CA ALA A 50 -6.03 15.53 4.79
C ALA A 50 -5.38 16.85 5.23
N VAL A 51 -5.05 17.73 4.28
CA VAL A 51 -4.51 19.06 4.55
C VAL A 51 -5.49 19.91 5.35
N TYR A 52 -6.77 19.90 4.97
CA TYR A 52 -7.80 20.63 5.70
C TYR A 52 -7.93 20.12 7.14
N ALA A 53 -7.98 18.80 7.33
CA ALA A 53 -8.09 18.18 8.65
C ALA A 53 -6.88 18.50 9.54
N MET A 54 -5.65 18.37 9.02
CA MET A 54 -4.44 18.71 9.77
C MET A 54 -4.43 20.18 10.20
N ARG A 55 -4.83 21.12 9.33
CA ARG A 55 -4.93 22.55 9.67
C ARG A 55 -6.02 22.85 10.68
N ALA A 56 -7.09 22.06 10.72
CA ALA A 56 -8.11 22.11 11.75
C ALA A 56 -7.68 21.44 13.08
N GLY A 57 -6.47 20.88 13.15
CA GLY A 57 -5.94 20.20 14.34
C GLY A 57 -6.55 18.82 14.58
N LYS A 58 -7.16 18.19 13.56
CA LYS A 58 -7.77 16.85 13.68
C LYS A 58 -6.75 15.79 13.28
N THR A 59 -6.54 14.80 14.14
CA THR A 59 -5.71 13.63 13.81
C THR A 59 -6.21 12.96 12.53
N VAL A 60 -5.32 12.65 11.60
CA VAL A 60 -5.67 12.12 10.29
C VAL A 60 -5.26 10.66 10.17
N ALA A 61 -6.19 9.82 9.73
CA ALA A 61 -5.95 8.51 9.16
C ALA A 61 -6.35 8.55 7.67
N LEU A 62 -5.36 8.40 6.77
CA LEU A 62 -5.57 8.51 5.33
C LEU A 62 -5.50 7.13 4.69
N GLU A 63 -6.58 6.72 4.02
CA GLU A 63 -6.63 5.53 3.20
C GLU A 63 -5.64 5.57 2.04
N VAL A 64 -5.26 4.39 1.58
CA VAL A 64 -4.29 4.19 0.50
C VAL A 64 -4.73 4.80 -0.83
N GLY A 65 -3.75 5.17 -1.64
CA GLY A 65 -3.91 5.71 -2.97
C GLY A 65 -2.58 6.16 -3.54
N GLY A 66 -2.58 6.57 -4.81
CA GLY A 66 -1.43 7.18 -5.46
C GLY A 66 -1.56 8.70 -5.49
N ALA A 67 -0.44 9.40 -5.43
CA ALA A 67 -0.43 10.84 -5.62
C ALA A 67 -0.67 11.22 -7.08
N TYR A 68 -1.35 12.33 -7.31
CA TYR A 68 -1.54 12.87 -8.67
C TYR A 68 -0.30 13.62 -9.17
N CYS A 69 0.42 14.25 -8.27
CA CYS A 69 1.68 14.93 -8.58
C CYS A 69 2.64 14.88 -7.38
N VAL A 70 3.88 15.27 -7.61
CA VAL A 70 4.92 15.34 -6.56
C VAL A 70 4.58 16.42 -5.54
N GLU A 71 3.97 17.51 -5.97
CA GLU A 71 3.56 18.65 -5.16
C GLU A 71 2.51 18.25 -4.10
N ASP A 72 1.64 17.31 -4.39
CA ASP A 72 0.68 16.75 -3.43
C ASP A 72 1.40 16.13 -2.22
N CYS A 73 2.44 15.35 -2.48
CA CYS A 73 3.25 14.73 -1.44
C CYS A 73 3.97 15.78 -0.58
N TRP A 74 4.56 16.79 -1.21
CA TRP A 74 5.18 17.91 -0.48
C TRP A 74 4.15 18.72 0.32
N THR A 75 2.95 18.88 -0.20
CA THR A 75 1.87 19.60 0.50
C THR A 75 1.47 18.88 1.77
N LEU A 76 1.34 17.54 1.74
CA LEU A 76 1.10 16.74 2.94
C LEU A 76 2.21 16.91 3.97
N VAL A 77 3.47 16.72 3.56
CA VAL A 77 4.63 16.82 4.45
C VAL A 77 4.76 18.22 5.05
N ASN A 78 4.67 19.26 4.23
CA ASN A 78 4.77 20.65 4.69
C ASN A 78 3.65 20.99 5.68
N THR A 79 2.42 20.56 5.42
CA THR A 79 1.29 20.78 6.33
C THR A 79 1.49 20.06 7.67
N TYR A 80 1.97 18.81 7.63
CA TYR A 80 2.34 18.10 8.86
C TYR A 80 3.46 18.81 9.64
N GLU A 81 4.52 19.24 8.95
CA GLU A 81 5.63 19.94 9.58
C GLU A 81 5.20 21.32 10.17
N GLU A 82 4.24 21.99 9.55
CA GLU A 82 3.64 23.24 10.02
C GLU A 82 2.74 23.03 11.25
N THR A 83 1.82 22.08 11.17
CA THR A 83 0.75 21.90 12.16
C THR A 83 1.13 20.97 13.31
N LYS A 84 2.04 20.03 13.07
CA LYS A 84 2.37 18.91 13.98
C LYS A 84 1.18 18.03 14.33
N THR A 85 0.11 18.12 13.58
CA THR A 85 -1.08 17.28 13.77
C THR A 85 -0.75 15.83 13.41
N PRO A 86 -1.05 14.84 14.28
CA PRO A 86 -0.75 13.45 14.00
C PRO A 86 -1.40 12.95 12.70
N PHE A 87 -0.63 12.20 11.91
CA PHE A 87 -1.04 11.65 10.63
C PHE A 87 -0.57 10.21 10.50
N MET A 88 -1.50 9.30 10.21
CA MET A 88 -1.22 7.91 9.87
C MET A 88 -1.71 7.60 8.46
N PHE A 89 -0.89 6.91 7.69
CA PHE A 89 -1.29 6.33 6.41
C PHE A 89 -1.78 4.90 6.64
N LEU A 90 -2.98 4.60 6.14
CA LEU A 90 -3.66 3.33 6.36
C LEU A 90 -3.25 2.32 5.29
N GLU A 91 -2.06 1.75 5.42
CA GLU A 91 -1.57 0.68 4.55
C GLU A 91 -1.69 -0.66 5.27
N ASN A 92 -2.85 -1.29 5.14
CA ASN A 92 -3.22 -2.51 5.85
C ASN A 92 -2.31 -3.70 5.54
N CYS A 93 -1.70 -3.75 4.34
CA CYS A 93 -0.78 -4.83 3.98
C CYS A 93 0.50 -4.84 4.83
N CYS A 94 0.86 -3.70 5.45
CA CYS A 94 1.92 -3.66 6.47
C CYS A 94 1.60 -4.50 7.72
N TYR A 95 0.33 -4.87 7.90
CA TYR A 95 -0.16 -5.71 9.00
C TYR A 95 -0.51 -7.13 8.55
N GLY A 96 -0.20 -7.49 7.31
CA GLY A 96 -0.37 -8.84 6.80
C GLY A 96 0.45 -9.86 7.60
N ARG A 97 -0.11 -11.05 7.85
CA ARG A 97 0.54 -12.04 8.69
C ARG A 97 1.90 -12.46 8.16
N ARG A 98 1.98 -12.71 6.84
CA ARG A 98 3.24 -13.11 6.20
C ARG A 98 4.23 -11.96 6.12
N GLU A 99 3.75 -10.77 5.81
CA GLU A 99 4.58 -9.55 5.74
C GLU A 99 5.21 -9.25 7.11
N MET A 100 4.44 -9.35 8.19
CA MET A 100 4.94 -9.16 9.55
C MET A 100 5.86 -10.30 10.01
N MET A 101 5.55 -11.56 9.64
CA MET A 101 6.45 -12.68 9.91
C MET A 101 7.81 -12.47 9.22
N VAL A 102 7.80 -12.12 7.94
CA VAL A 102 9.03 -11.87 7.16
C VAL A 102 9.80 -10.68 7.73
N LEU A 103 9.11 -9.59 8.11
CA LEU A 103 9.72 -8.46 8.81
C LEU A 103 10.42 -8.91 10.11
N ASN A 104 9.79 -9.77 10.90
CA ASN A 104 10.38 -10.31 12.13
C ASN A 104 11.62 -11.20 11.82
N MET A 105 11.57 -12.00 10.75
CA MET A 105 12.72 -12.80 10.30
C MET A 105 13.89 -11.91 9.86
N VAL A 106 13.61 -10.83 9.09
CA VAL A 106 14.62 -9.85 8.68
C VAL A 106 15.24 -9.15 9.89
N ASN A 107 14.43 -8.70 10.83
CA ASN A 107 14.89 -8.05 12.07
C ASN A 107 15.76 -8.98 12.95
N LYS A 108 15.55 -10.28 12.86
CA LYS A 108 16.39 -11.30 13.51
C LYS A 108 17.61 -11.72 12.68
N GLY A 109 17.81 -11.13 11.50
CA GLY A 109 18.94 -11.42 10.62
C GLY A 109 18.90 -12.80 9.95
N VAL A 110 17.72 -13.45 9.90
CA VAL A 110 17.53 -14.79 9.35
C VAL A 110 17.96 -14.87 7.89
N PHE A 111 17.54 -13.88 7.08
CA PHE A 111 17.88 -13.82 5.65
C PHE A 111 19.25 -13.21 5.35
N GLY A 112 20.00 -12.79 6.37
CA GLY A 112 21.26 -12.08 6.18
C GLY A 112 21.05 -10.65 5.69
N GLU A 113 21.93 -10.18 4.80
CA GLU A 113 21.79 -8.86 4.16
C GLU A 113 20.74 -8.94 3.04
N ILE A 114 19.74 -8.07 3.08
CA ILE A 114 18.71 -8.01 2.04
C ILE A 114 19.27 -7.29 0.81
N VAL A 115 19.05 -7.86 -0.36
CA VAL A 115 19.62 -7.37 -1.63
C VAL A 115 18.55 -6.91 -2.59
N HIS A 116 17.38 -7.58 -2.56
CA HIS A 116 16.30 -7.34 -3.51
C HIS A 116 14.95 -7.71 -2.91
N CYS A 117 13.91 -6.97 -3.30
CA CYS A 117 12.52 -7.33 -3.05
C CYS A 117 11.69 -7.21 -4.33
N ASP A 118 10.73 -8.12 -4.50
CA ASP A 118 9.68 -8.00 -5.50
C ASP A 118 8.35 -7.74 -4.81
N GLY A 119 7.48 -6.97 -5.48
CA GLY A 119 6.12 -6.70 -5.07
C GLY A 119 5.20 -6.45 -6.26
N GLY A 120 3.89 -6.39 -6.03
CA GLY A 120 2.96 -6.09 -7.11
C GLY A 120 1.51 -6.05 -6.66
N TYR A 121 0.77 -5.09 -7.18
CA TYR A 121 -0.68 -5.11 -7.06
C TYR A 121 -1.28 -5.84 -8.26
N GLN A 122 -1.53 -7.11 -8.07
CA GLN A 122 -1.91 -8.04 -9.11
C GLN A 122 -3.32 -8.57 -8.78
N HIS A 123 -4.35 -7.90 -9.32
CA HIS A 123 -5.75 -8.11 -9.00
C HIS A 123 -6.63 -7.88 -10.22
N ASP A 124 -7.45 -8.83 -10.60
CA ASP A 124 -8.39 -8.64 -11.72
C ASP A 124 -9.50 -7.65 -11.33
N LEU A 125 -9.33 -6.39 -11.73
CA LEU A 125 -10.27 -5.30 -11.46
C LEU A 125 -11.12 -4.92 -12.69
N ARG A 126 -11.13 -5.73 -13.74
CA ARG A 126 -11.82 -5.38 -14.99
C ARG A 126 -13.30 -5.08 -14.78
N GLU A 127 -13.98 -5.85 -13.94
CA GLU A 127 -15.39 -5.60 -13.60
C GLU A 127 -15.56 -4.28 -12.82
N GLU A 128 -14.78 -4.07 -11.76
CA GLU A 128 -14.85 -2.87 -10.95
C GLU A 128 -14.64 -1.60 -11.77
N ILE A 129 -13.61 -1.62 -12.63
CA ILE A 129 -13.25 -0.48 -13.49
C ILE A 129 -14.33 -0.25 -14.55
N SER A 130 -14.78 -1.29 -15.26
CA SER A 130 -15.76 -1.17 -16.35
C SER A 130 -17.12 -0.69 -15.88
N PHE A 131 -17.53 -1.05 -14.67
CA PHE A 131 -18.78 -0.62 -14.03
C PHE A 131 -18.56 0.53 -13.02
N GLY A 132 -17.48 1.28 -13.17
CA GLY A 132 -17.11 2.35 -12.25
C GLY A 132 -18.12 3.49 -12.19
N ILE A 133 -18.82 3.81 -13.27
CA ILE A 133 -19.87 4.85 -13.29
C ILE A 133 -21.07 4.40 -12.45
N GLU A 134 -21.58 3.19 -12.68
CA GLU A 134 -22.74 2.62 -11.99
C GLU A 134 -22.45 2.40 -10.50
N LYS A 135 -21.25 1.92 -10.20
CA LYS A 135 -20.79 1.70 -8.82
C LYS A 135 -20.31 2.98 -8.13
N ARG A 136 -20.30 4.12 -8.84
CA ARG A 136 -19.76 5.42 -8.37
C ARG A 136 -18.32 5.28 -7.85
N HIS A 137 -17.48 4.59 -8.63
CA HIS A 137 -16.10 4.32 -8.32
C HIS A 137 -15.14 5.18 -9.16
N TYR A 138 -14.06 5.66 -8.56
CA TYR A 138 -13.15 6.62 -9.19
C TYR A 138 -12.13 6.00 -10.17
N ARG A 139 -11.87 4.69 -10.10
CA ARG A 139 -10.79 4.04 -10.88
C ARG A 139 -10.90 4.24 -12.38
N LEU A 140 -12.10 4.13 -12.95
CA LEU A 140 -12.32 4.25 -14.40
C LEU A 140 -11.65 5.47 -15.01
N ARG A 141 -11.81 6.65 -14.39
CA ARG A 141 -11.23 7.89 -14.94
C ARG A 141 -9.71 7.90 -14.89
N ASN A 142 -9.09 7.25 -13.89
CA ASN A 142 -7.65 7.09 -13.85
C ASN A 142 -7.16 6.21 -15.01
N TYR A 143 -7.83 5.09 -15.31
CA TYR A 143 -7.47 4.20 -16.41
C TYR A 143 -7.67 4.82 -17.79
N LEU A 144 -8.65 5.72 -17.94
CA LEU A 144 -8.87 6.47 -19.18
C LEU A 144 -7.76 7.50 -19.46
N THR A 145 -7.21 8.13 -18.43
CA THR A 145 -6.40 9.35 -18.58
C THR A 145 -4.94 9.19 -18.20
N ARG A 146 -4.59 8.26 -17.32
CA ARG A 146 -3.24 8.07 -16.80
C ARG A 146 -2.61 6.77 -17.28
N ASN A 147 -1.27 6.70 -17.22
CA ASN A 147 -0.48 5.50 -17.50
C ASN A 147 0.67 5.42 -16.48
N CYS A 148 0.46 4.71 -15.39
CA CYS A 148 1.35 4.74 -14.23
C CYS A 148 1.21 3.48 -13.38
N GLU A 149 2.10 3.31 -12.41
CA GLU A 149 1.89 2.46 -11.25
C GLU A 149 0.83 3.13 -10.37
N ASN A 150 -0.44 2.82 -10.62
CA ASN A 150 -1.54 3.59 -10.03
C ASN A 150 -1.96 3.16 -8.62
N TYR A 151 -1.39 2.08 -8.11
CA TYR A 151 -1.69 1.58 -6.77
C TYR A 151 -0.45 0.94 -6.11
N PRO A 152 0.60 1.73 -5.83
CA PRO A 152 1.91 1.20 -5.42
C PRO A 152 1.98 0.70 -3.99
N THR A 153 1.10 1.14 -3.09
CA THR A 153 1.38 1.12 -1.66
C THR A 153 1.23 -0.25 -1.01
N HIS A 154 0.31 -1.10 -1.49
CA HIS A 154 0.07 -2.43 -0.95
C HIS A 154 1.28 -3.36 -1.04
N GLU A 155 2.07 -3.24 -2.09
CA GLU A 155 3.32 -3.98 -2.22
C GLU A 155 4.52 -3.23 -1.65
N LEU A 156 4.56 -1.91 -1.83
CA LEU A 156 5.70 -1.10 -1.41
C LEU A 156 5.75 -0.89 0.10
N GLY A 157 4.62 -0.76 0.77
CA GLY A 157 4.55 -0.53 2.22
C GLY A 157 5.31 -1.58 3.03
N PRO A 158 4.94 -2.86 2.93
CA PRO A 158 5.65 -3.95 3.59
C PRO A 158 7.15 -3.99 3.25
N ILE A 159 7.50 -3.83 1.97
CA ILE A 159 8.89 -3.80 1.50
C ILE A 159 9.65 -2.61 2.10
N ALA A 160 9.04 -1.43 2.12
CA ALA A 160 9.64 -0.23 2.68
C ALA A 160 9.97 -0.39 4.18
N ARG A 161 9.08 -1.04 4.93
CA ARG A 161 9.33 -1.38 6.34
C ARG A 161 10.50 -2.34 6.51
N ILE A 162 10.60 -3.36 5.65
CA ILE A 162 11.71 -4.33 5.65
C ILE A 162 13.04 -3.66 5.36
N LEU A 163 13.07 -2.76 4.37
CA LEU A 163 14.28 -2.07 3.94
C LEU A 163 14.61 -0.81 4.78
N GLY A 164 13.76 -0.45 5.73
CA GLY A 164 13.94 0.72 6.57
C GLY A 164 13.87 2.04 5.79
N ILE A 165 13.03 2.11 4.76
CA ILE A 165 12.83 3.35 3.98
C ILE A 165 12.35 4.47 4.92
N ASN A 166 12.95 5.65 4.79
CA ASN A 166 12.84 6.80 5.68
C ASN A 166 13.44 6.63 7.10
N HIS A 167 13.96 5.43 7.43
CA HIS A 167 14.46 5.05 8.74
C HIS A 167 15.82 4.34 8.66
N GLY A 168 16.78 4.95 8.00
CA GLY A 168 18.13 4.41 7.76
C GLY A 168 18.40 4.06 6.29
N ASN A 169 17.38 4.17 5.44
CA ASN A 169 17.45 3.95 3.99
C ASN A 169 16.48 4.89 3.27
N ARG A 170 16.60 5.03 1.95
CA ARG A 170 15.64 5.77 1.12
C ARG A 170 15.63 5.24 -0.32
N MET A 171 14.52 5.42 -1.01
CA MET A 171 14.45 5.23 -2.44
C MET A 171 15.12 6.43 -3.15
N LEU A 172 15.96 6.15 -4.16
CA LEU A 172 16.75 7.17 -4.88
C LEU A 172 16.14 7.52 -6.24
N SER A 173 15.82 6.51 -7.02
CA SER A 173 15.29 6.68 -8.38
C SER A 173 14.46 5.48 -8.79
N LEU A 174 13.61 5.68 -9.80
CA LEU A 174 12.85 4.61 -10.44
C LEU A 174 12.90 4.71 -11.96
N SER A 175 12.68 3.57 -12.62
CA SER A 175 12.36 3.46 -14.05
C SER A 175 11.11 2.62 -14.21
N SER A 176 10.16 3.05 -15.06
CA SER A 176 8.89 2.37 -15.27
C SER A 176 8.58 2.18 -16.74
N PHE A 177 7.99 1.03 -17.06
CA PHE A 177 7.57 0.65 -18.40
C PHE A 177 6.14 0.13 -18.36
N ALA A 178 5.33 0.58 -19.32
CA ALA A 178 3.96 0.11 -19.48
C ALA A 178 3.84 -0.73 -20.74
N SER A 179 3.07 -1.82 -20.66
CA SER A 179 2.66 -2.60 -21.82
C SER A 179 1.60 -1.88 -22.64
N LYS A 180 1.18 -2.45 -23.77
CA LYS A 180 -0.03 -2.00 -24.47
C LYS A 180 -1.26 -2.14 -23.57
N SER A 181 -2.34 -1.40 -23.89
CA SER A 181 -3.65 -1.45 -23.24
C SER A 181 -4.64 -2.21 -24.13
N CYS A 182 -5.11 -3.37 -23.70
CA CYS A 182 -6.05 -4.22 -24.47
C CYS A 182 -7.09 -4.89 -23.58
N GLY A 183 -6.69 -5.36 -22.40
CA GLY A 183 -7.50 -6.28 -21.59
C GLY A 183 -8.83 -5.68 -21.13
N LEU A 184 -8.82 -4.42 -20.73
CA LEU A 184 -10.04 -3.72 -20.30
C LEU A 184 -11.02 -3.51 -21.46
N HIS A 185 -10.52 -3.14 -22.63
CA HIS A 185 -11.35 -2.96 -23.83
C HIS A 185 -12.00 -4.28 -24.25
N GLU A 186 -11.25 -5.37 -24.31
CA GLU A 186 -11.83 -6.70 -24.62
C GLU A 186 -12.88 -7.12 -23.59
N TYR A 187 -12.65 -6.85 -22.32
CA TYR A 187 -13.63 -7.14 -21.26
C TYR A 187 -14.92 -6.36 -21.46
N ILE A 188 -14.83 -5.07 -21.81
CA ILE A 188 -15.99 -4.20 -22.09
C ILE A 188 -16.78 -4.69 -23.32
N LEU A 189 -16.10 -5.02 -24.41
CA LEU A 189 -16.75 -5.57 -25.60
C LEU A 189 -17.56 -6.84 -25.31
N LYS A 190 -17.09 -7.65 -24.37
CA LYS A 190 -17.78 -8.89 -23.99
C LYS A 190 -18.89 -8.69 -22.97
N ASN A 191 -18.70 -7.85 -21.97
CA ASN A 191 -19.54 -7.81 -20.78
C ASN A 191 -20.38 -6.52 -20.66
N LYS A 192 -20.09 -5.49 -21.50
CA LYS A 192 -20.74 -4.19 -21.48
C LYS A 192 -20.86 -3.61 -22.90
N ALA A 193 -21.17 -4.46 -23.88
CA ALA A 193 -21.22 -4.11 -25.30
C ALA A 193 -22.22 -3.00 -25.66
N ASP A 194 -23.21 -2.77 -24.80
CA ASP A 194 -24.24 -1.74 -24.97
C ASP A 194 -23.78 -0.33 -24.54
N ASP A 195 -22.64 -0.23 -23.85
CA ASP A 195 -22.05 1.04 -23.47
C ASP A 195 -21.23 1.63 -24.64
N GLU A 196 -21.87 2.44 -25.44
CA GLU A 196 -21.24 3.06 -26.63
C GLU A 196 -20.06 3.99 -26.27
N LEU A 197 -20.04 4.56 -25.05
CA LEU A 197 -18.94 5.41 -24.59
C LEU A 197 -17.70 4.56 -24.32
N LEU A 198 -17.82 3.54 -23.48
CA LEU A 198 -16.70 2.71 -23.07
C LEU A 198 -16.21 1.77 -24.17
N LYS A 199 -17.12 1.28 -25.01
CA LYS A 199 -16.80 0.44 -26.18
C LYS A 199 -15.87 1.14 -27.17
N ASN A 200 -16.00 2.46 -27.32
CA ASN A 200 -15.17 3.28 -28.20
C ASN A 200 -14.07 4.05 -27.46
N ALA A 201 -13.94 3.87 -26.14
CA ALA A 201 -12.95 4.58 -25.34
C ALA A 201 -11.52 4.07 -25.63
N HIS A 202 -10.59 5.00 -25.56
CA HIS A 202 -9.16 4.69 -25.49
C HIS A 202 -8.72 4.71 -24.02
N PHE A 203 -8.15 3.62 -23.56
CA PHE A 203 -7.56 3.52 -22.21
C PHE A 203 -6.07 3.81 -22.29
N ASN A 204 -5.61 4.84 -21.59
CA ASN A 204 -4.19 5.20 -21.55
C ASN A 204 -3.38 4.24 -20.68
N GLN A 205 -4.00 3.69 -19.62
CA GLN A 205 -3.33 2.77 -18.71
C GLN A 205 -2.92 1.49 -19.41
N GLY A 206 -1.61 1.20 -19.46
CA GLY A 206 -1.12 -0.09 -19.92
C GLY A 206 -1.59 -1.25 -19.05
N ASP A 207 -1.79 -2.44 -19.64
CA ASP A 207 -2.30 -3.60 -18.90
C ASP A 207 -1.32 -4.05 -17.80
N ILE A 208 -0.02 -3.98 -18.07
CA ILE A 208 1.04 -4.27 -17.10
C ILE A 208 1.95 -3.03 -17.01
N VAL A 209 2.20 -2.59 -15.77
CA VAL A 209 3.27 -1.63 -15.48
C VAL A 209 4.33 -2.32 -14.65
N THR A 210 5.60 -2.17 -15.07
CA THR A 210 6.75 -2.69 -14.32
C THR A 210 7.65 -1.53 -13.93
N THR A 211 7.91 -1.41 -12.63
CA THR A 211 8.71 -0.35 -12.03
C THR A 211 9.89 -0.94 -11.26
N VAL A 212 11.09 -0.45 -11.50
CA VAL A 212 12.29 -0.81 -10.74
C VAL A 212 12.78 0.41 -9.99
N ILE A 213 12.99 0.25 -8.68
CA ILE A 213 13.44 1.30 -7.76
C ILE A 213 14.83 0.91 -7.23
N THR A 214 15.73 1.90 -7.10
CA THR A 214 17.03 1.75 -6.44
C THR A 214 17.03 2.45 -5.09
N CYS A 215 17.65 1.81 -4.08
CA CYS A 215 17.73 2.33 -2.71
C CYS A 215 19.13 2.82 -2.36
N ALA A 216 19.23 3.64 -1.33
CA ALA A 216 20.49 4.28 -0.91
C ALA A 216 21.51 3.27 -0.37
N ASN A 217 21.08 2.20 0.28
CA ASN A 217 21.95 1.15 0.78
C ASN A 217 22.31 0.08 -0.28
N GLY A 218 21.81 0.25 -1.53
CA GLY A 218 22.15 -0.58 -2.68
C GLY A 218 21.12 -1.65 -3.05
N GLU A 219 20.05 -1.80 -2.27
CA GLU A 219 18.97 -2.73 -2.58
C GLU A 219 18.17 -2.23 -3.80
N THR A 220 17.50 -3.15 -4.46
CA THR A 220 16.54 -2.86 -5.53
C THR A 220 15.15 -3.40 -5.18
N ILE A 221 14.11 -2.71 -5.66
CA ILE A 221 12.73 -3.16 -5.55
C ILE A 221 12.16 -3.25 -6.97
N ALA A 222 11.56 -4.39 -7.32
CA ALA A 222 10.82 -4.55 -8.57
C ALA A 222 9.33 -4.66 -8.27
N MET A 223 8.54 -3.76 -8.87
CA MET A 223 7.09 -3.71 -8.68
C MET A 223 6.35 -4.01 -9.98
N LYS A 224 5.18 -4.62 -9.87
CA LYS A 224 4.33 -4.93 -11.02
C LYS A 224 2.85 -4.65 -10.73
N LEU A 225 2.28 -3.70 -11.45
CA LEU A 225 0.84 -3.51 -11.54
C LEU A 225 0.25 -4.43 -12.62
N ASP A 226 -0.79 -5.21 -12.28
CA ASP A 226 -1.52 -6.09 -13.20
C ASP A 226 -2.99 -6.16 -12.77
N THR A 227 -3.82 -5.30 -13.36
CA THR A 227 -5.20 -5.10 -12.88
C THR A 227 -6.25 -5.18 -13.99
N THR A 228 -5.84 -5.33 -15.25
CA THR A 228 -6.74 -5.31 -16.42
C THR A 228 -6.66 -6.59 -17.26
N LEU A 229 -6.01 -7.63 -16.75
CA LEU A 229 -5.92 -8.96 -17.37
C LEU A 229 -6.51 -10.03 -16.42
N PRO A 230 -6.94 -11.20 -16.95
CA PRO A 230 -7.47 -12.28 -16.12
C PRO A 230 -6.37 -12.90 -15.27
N ARG A 231 -6.59 -12.88 -13.95
CA ARG A 231 -5.66 -13.44 -12.98
C ARG A 231 -6.30 -13.65 -11.61
N PHE A 232 -5.64 -14.44 -10.75
CA PHE A 232 -5.91 -14.49 -9.32
C PHE A 232 -5.19 -13.34 -8.59
N TYR A 233 -5.64 -13.01 -7.37
CA TYR A 233 -5.00 -12.01 -6.52
C TYR A 233 -3.61 -12.45 -6.05
N SER A 234 -2.64 -11.54 -6.08
CA SER A 234 -1.33 -11.70 -5.45
C SER A 234 -0.68 -10.32 -5.27
N ARG A 235 0.13 -10.19 -4.25
CA ARG A 235 1.02 -9.03 -4.10
C ARG A 235 2.44 -9.32 -4.55
N ASN A 236 2.70 -10.56 -5.01
CA ASN A 236 4.03 -11.02 -5.47
C ASN A 236 5.15 -10.73 -4.47
N PHE A 237 4.80 -10.72 -3.18
CA PHE A 237 5.70 -10.34 -2.11
C PHE A 237 6.87 -11.32 -2.01
N THR A 238 8.07 -10.84 -2.33
CA THR A 238 9.30 -11.64 -2.31
C THR A 238 10.42 -10.83 -1.66
N VAL A 239 11.15 -11.46 -0.75
CA VAL A 239 12.31 -10.87 -0.08
C VAL A 239 13.52 -11.76 -0.29
N ARG A 240 14.63 -11.20 -0.79
CA ARG A 240 15.85 -11.92 -1.12
C ARG A 240 17.04 -11.39 -0.33
N GLY A 241 17.60 -12.26 0.49
CA GLY A 241 18.80 -11.97 1.27
C GLY A 241 19.95 -12.93 0.95
N THR A 242 21.10 -12.66 1.55
CA THR A 242 22.33 -13.45 1.34
C THR A 242 22.31 -14.85 1.97
N LYS A 243 21.36 -15.12 2.88
CA LYS A 243 21.23 -16.40 3.60
C LYS A 243 19.92 -17.11 3.35
N GLY A 244 18.98 -16.49 2.67
CA GLY A 244 17.67 -17.07 2.38
C GLY A 244 16.73 -16.10 1.71
N MET A 245 15.52 -16.58 1.43
CA MET A 245 14.46 -15.81 0.80
C MET A 245 13.07 -16.26 1.28
N TYR A 246 12.10 -15.39 1.11
CA TYR A 246 10.68 -15.70 1.15
C TYR A 246 10.03 -15.38 -0.21
N GLU A 247 9.07 -16.19 -0.64
CA GLU A 247 8.28 -15.99 -1.86
C GLU A 247 6.80 -16.27 -1.58
N GLU A 248 5.93 -15.27 -1.82
CA GLU A 248 4.47 -15.38 -1.64
C GLU A 248 3.85 -16.42 -2.57
N ALA A 249 4.27 -16.48 -3.84
CA ALA A 249 3.63 -17.34 -4.85
C ALA A 249 3.61 -18.83 -4.48
N THR A 250 4.53 -19.26 -3.63
CA THR A 250 4.62 -20.62 -3.12
C THR A 250 4.44 -20.70 -1.62
N ASP A 251 4.22 -19.56 -0.95
CA ASP A 251 4.20 -19.40 0.51
C ASP A 251 5.38 -20.12 1.17
N SER A 252 6.58 -19.81 0.70
CA SER A 252 7.79 -20.60 1.02
C SER A 252 8.95 -19.75 1.49
N VAL A 253 9.68 -20.29 2.46
CA VAL A 253 10.98 -19.82 2.91
C VAL A 253 12.05 -20.80 2.43
N PHE A 254 13.05 -20.29 1.69
CA PHE A 254 14.24 -21.05 1.32
C PHE A 254 15.45 -20.51 2.09
N MET A 255 16.21 -21.40 2.73
CA MET A 255 17.41 -21.03 3.48
C MET A 255 18.66 -21.62 2.83
N ASP A 256 19.79 -20.89 2.88
CA ASP A 256 21.08 -21.39 2.41
C ASP A 256 21.67 -22.45 3.36
N THR A 257 21.03 -23.61 3.38
CA THR A 257 21.45 -24.78 4.14
C THR A 257 21.83 -25.93 3.22
N GLU A 258 22.64 -26.88 3.74
CA GLU A 258 22.97 -28.07 2.96
C GLU A 258 21.73 -28.87 2.58
N GLU A 259 20.74 -28.94 3.47
CA GLU A 259 19.49 -29.65 3.24
C GLU A 259 18.69 -29.02 2.09
N CYS A 260 18.47 -27.68 2.12
CA CYS A 260 17.76 -27.00 1.04
C CYS A 260 18.46 -27.14 -0.31
N ARG A 261 19.80 -27.11 -0.35
CA ARG A 261 20.58 -27.29 -1.58
C ARG A 261 20.52 -28.70 -2.16
N LYS A 262 20.22 -29.73 -1.36
CA LYS A 262 20.05 -31.11 -1.87
C LYS A 262 18.85 -31.26 -2.82
N HIS A 263 17.86 -30.39 -2.69
CA HIS A 263 16.61 -30.43 -3.47
C HIS A 263 16.59 -29.49 -4.66
N ASP A 264 17.66 -28.87 -5.02
CA ASP A 264 17.86 -27.86 -6.06
C ASP A 264 16.67 -27.70 -7.06
N PHE A 265 16.54 -28.55 -8.09
CA PHE A 265 15.48 -28.48 -9.08
C PHE A 265 14.09 -28.89 -8.56
N ASP A 266 14.01 -29.78 -7.61
CA ASP A 266 12.76 -30.32 -7.09
C ASP A 266 12.30 -29.65 -5.80
N TRP A 267 13.10 -28.72 -5.26
CA TRP A 267 12.85 -28.10 -3.96
C TRP A 267 11.41 -27.56 -3.83
N ARG A 268 10.94 -26.85 -4.84
CA ARG A 268 9.60 -26.24 -4.86
C ARG A 268 8.48 -27.28 -4.76
N LYS A 269 8.66 -28.43 -5.36
CA LYS A 269 7.72 -29.54 -5.35
C LYS A 269 7.73 -30.29 -4.02
N GLU A 270 8.88 -30.43 -3.40
CA GLU A 270 9.07 -31.24 -2.19
C GLU A 270 8.92 -30.41 -0.91
N CYS A 271 9.34 -29.14 -0.93
CA CYS A 271 9.44 -28.28 0.24
C CYS A 271 8.60 -26.99 0.12
N GLY A 272 7.92 -26.72 -0.98
CA GLY A 272 7.08 -25.53 -1.15
C GLY A 272 5.91 -25.52 -0.15
N GLY A 273 5.44 -24.32 0.21
CA GLY A 273 4.36 -24.12 1.19
C GLY A 273 4.79 -24.30 2.65
N ASN A 274 6.09 -24.15 2.93
CA ASN A 274 6.66 -24.39 4.26
C ASN A 274 6.61 -23.17 5.22
N ALA A 275 5.99 -22.06 4.82
CA ALA A 275 6.02 -20.84 5.64
C ALA A 275 5.40 -21.04 7.03
N ASP A 276 4.40 -21.90 7.18
CA ASP A 276 3.80 -22.20 8.49
C ASP A 276 4.77 -22.90 9.46
N GLU A 277 5.78 -23.62 8.96
CA GLU A 277 6.81 -24.20 9.81
C GLU A 277 7.69 -23.10 10.42
N TYR A 278 8.00 -22.07 9.61
CA TYR A 278 8.74 -20.89 10.08
C TYR A 278 7.90 -19.99 10.98
N ALA A 279 6.59 -19.91 10.77
CA ALA A 279 5.69 -19.17 11.65
C ALA A 279 5.70 -19.69 13.10
N LYS A 280 5.98 -20.97 13.33
CA LYS A 280 6.12 -21.52 14.71
C LYS A 280 7.18 -20.79 15.53
N GLU A 281 8.26 -20.33 14.90
CA GLU A 281 9.37 -19.63 15.54
C GLU A 281 9.33 -18.12 15.30
N TYR A 282 8.97 -17.71 14.09
CA TYR A 282 9.11 -16.33 13.61
C TYR A 282 7.79 -15.56 13.49
N GLU A 283 6.65 -16.12 13.92
CA GLU A 283 5.39 -15.37 13.98
C GLU A 283 5.61 -14.04 14.72
N HIS A 284 5.11 -12.96 14.12
CA HIS A 284 5.26 -11.64 14.75
C HIS A 284 4.47 -11.57 16.07
N PRO A 285 5.01 -10.95 17.14
CA PRO A 285 4.34 -10.89 18.45
C PRO A 285 2.89 -10.39 18.36
N VAL A 286 2.64 -9.34 17.59
CA VAL A 286 1.29 -8.79 17.34
C VAL A 286 0.34 -9.86 16.80
N TRP A 287 0.79 -10.69 15.86
CA TRP A 287 -0.02 -11.77 15.31
C TRP A 287 -0.22 -12.93 16.29
N LYS A 288 0.77 -13.24 17.12
CA LYS A 288 0.59 -14.25 18.19
C LYS A 288 -0.52 -13.85 19.12
N GLU A 289 -0.48 -12.63 19.65
CA GLU A 289 -1.52 -12.08 20.52
C GLU A 289 -2.89 -12.03 19.84
N PHE A 290 -2.93 -11.63 18.56
CA PHE A 290 -4.17 -11.50 17.80
C PHE A 290 -4.81 -12.86 17.49
N ILE A 291 -4.03 -13.88 17.18
CA ILE A 291 -4.52 -15.26 16.98
C ILE A 291 -5.08 -15.81 18.32
N GLU A 292 -4.39 -15.59 19.44
CA GLU A 292 -4.83 -16.02 20.76
C GLU A 292 -6.13 -15.32 21.19
N ALA A 293 -6.31 -14.06 20.84
CA ALA A 293 -7.51 -13.28 21.12
C ALA A 293 -8.70 -13.61 20.18
N GLY A 294 -8.45 -14.29 19.07
CA GLY A 294 -9.40 -14.54 18.00
C GLY A 294 -9.37 -13.44 16.93
N ILE A 295 -9.08 -13.85 15.67
CA ILE A 295 -8.96 -12.94 14.53
C ILE A 295 -10.30 -12.24 14.27
N GLN A 296 -10.27 -10.92 14.08
CA GLN A 296 -11.43 -10.06 13.87
C GLN A 296 -11.18 -9.13 12.66
N GLY A 297 -12.26 -8.54 12.13
CA GLY A 297 -12.19 -7.56 11.04
C GLY A 297 -12.09 -8.18 9.66
N SER A 298 -12.00 -7.30 8.66
CA SER A 298 -11.87 -7.65 7.24
C SER A 298 -10.41 -7.88 6.84
N HIS A 299 -10.22 -8.32 5.58
CA HIS A 299 -8.91 -8.66 5.03
C HIS A 299 -8.07 -9.56 5.95
N ASP A 300 -8.70 -10.64 6.45
CA ASP A 300 -8.09 -11.62 7.37
C ASP A 300 -7.51 -10.99 8.65
N GLY A 301 -8.06 -9.85 9.09
CA GLY A 301 -7.71 -9.15 10.31
C GLY A 301 -6.71 -8.00 10.15
N MET A 302 -6.17 -7.77 8.95
CA MET A 302 -5.21 -6.67 8.71
C MET A 302 -5.80 -5.30 9.08
N ASP A 303 -7.03 -5.02 8.65
CA ASP A 303 -7.70 -3.75 8.92
C ASP A 303 -7.89 -3.51 10.43
N TRP A 304 -8.23 -4.56 11.18
CA TRP A 304 -8.38 -4.46 12.62
C TRP A 304 -7.05 -4.11 13.31
N LEU A 305 -5.96 -4.76 12.91
CA LEU A 305 -4.63 -4.50 13.47
C LEU A 305 -4.14 -3.09 13.12
N GLU A 306 -4.41 -2.62 11.92
CA GLU A 306 -4.10 -1.28 11.47
C GLU A 306 -4.83 -0.21 12.28
N PHE A 307 -6.17 -0.32 12.40
CA PHE A 307 -6.95 0.61 13.22
C PHE A 307 -6.58 0.53 14.70
N LYS A 308 -6.30 -0.68 15.21
CA LYS A 308 -5.78 -0.82 16.57
C LYS A 308 -4.48 -0.05 16.76
N ALA A 309 -3.54 -0.15 15.81
CA ALA A 309 -2.29 0.59 15.88
C ALA A 309 -2.49 2.10 15.82
N PHE A 310 -3.46 2.59 15.02
CA PHE A 310 -3.84 4.00 14.96
C PHE A 310 -4.39 4.49 16.30
N PHE A 311 -5.36 3.78 16.87
CA PHE A 311 -5.96 4.18 18.15
C PHE A 311 -5.00 4.04 19.33
N ASP A 312 -4.19 2.98 19.36
CA ASP A 312 -3.14 2.80 20.37
C ASP A 312 -2.13 3.96 20.35
N ALA A 313 -1.73 4.44 19.17
CA ALA A 313 -0.83 5.58 19.04
C ALA A 313 -1.45 6.88 19.59
N ILE A 314 -2.74 7.11 19.33
CA ILE A 314 -3.47 8.26 19.89
C ILE A 314 -3.56 8.16 21.42
N GLU A 315 -3.98 7.02 21.94
CA GLU A 315 -4.19 6.82 23.39
C GLU A 315 -2.90 6.93 24.20
N LYS A 316 -1.78 6.50 23.62
CA LYS A 316 -0.45 6.50 24.28
C LYS A 316 0.38 7.75 23.98
N ASP A 317 -0.12 8.66 23.15
CA ASP A 317 0.63 9.82 22.64
C ASP A 317 1.98 9.40 22.00
N GLU A 318 1.95 8.33 21.21
CA GLU A 318 3.09 7.76 20.49
C GLU A 318 3.10 8.21 19.02
N PRO A 319 4.28 8.20 18.36
CA PRO A 319 4.37 8.46 16.93
C PRO A 319 3.53 7.44 16.13
N MET A 320 2.89 7.91 15.07
CA MET A 320 2.11 7.05 14.18
C MET A 320 3.02 6.01 13.50
N PRO A 321 2.60 4.74 13.44
CA PRO A 321 3.41 3.63 12.89
C PRO A 321 3.79 3.77 11.41
N ILE A 322 2.93 4.40 10.63
CA ILE A 322 3.15 4.73 9.22
C ILE A 322 2.86 6.22 9.09
N ASP A 323 3.91 7.02 9.04
CA ASP A 323 3.80 8.47 9.15
C ASP A 323 3.64 9.16 7.78
N VAL A 324 3.59 10.49 7.80
CA VAL A 324 3.42 11.30 6.59
C VAL A 324 4.59 11.16 5.61
N TYR A 325 5.80 10.89 6.09
CA TYR A 325 6.97 10.71 5.23
C TYR A 325 6.89 9.37 4.48
N ASP A 326 6.39 8.32 5.14
CA ASP A 326 6.10 7.03 4.53
C ASP A 326 5.02 7.18 3.47
N ALA A 327 3.89 7.82 3.81
CA ALA A 327 2.82 8.11 2.87
C ALA A 327 3.32 8.85 1.62
N ALA A 328 4.06 9.95 1.80
CA ALA A 328 4.58 10.74 0.70
C ALA A 328 5.55 9.94 -0.18
N SER A 329 6.45 9.17 0.44
CA SER A 329 7.45 8.36 -0.28
C SER A 329 6.83 7.22 -1.09
N TRP A 330 5.74 6.62 -0.59
CA TRP A 330 5.07 5.51 -1.29
C TRP A 330 4.10 6.01 -2.34
N MET A 331 3.29 7.02 -2.04
CA MET A 331 2.32 7.59 -2.97
C MET A 331 2.96 8.27 -4.18
N VAL A 332 4.15 8.87 -4.04
CA VAL A 332 4.83 9.58 -5.13
C VAL A 332 5.21 8.68 -6.29
N ILE A 333 5.34 7.37 -6.05
CA ILE A 333 5.67 6.38 -7.09
C ILE A 333 4.68 6.45 -8.25
N THR A 334 3.40 6.70 -7.98
CA THR A 334 2.38 6.88 -9.02
C THR A 334 2.75 8.02 -9.98
N ALA A 335 3.04 9.20 -9.49
CA ALA A 335 3.39 10.35 -10.32
C ALA A 335 4.74 10.17 -11.04
N LEU A 336 5.74 9.62 -10.36
CA LEU A 336 7.07 9.43 -10.93
C LEU A 336 7.12 8.30 -11.96
N SER A 337 6.34 7.24 -11.77
CA SER A 337 6.20 6.16 -12.76
C SER A 337 5.56 6.67 -14.05
N GLU A 338 4.53 7.52 -13.95
CA GLU A 338 3.92 8.20 -15.09
C GLU A 338 4.94 9.04 -15.85
N MET A 339 5.76 9.82 -15.14
CA MET A 339 6.84 10.61 -15.74
C MET A 339 7.87 9.73 -16.44
N SER A 340 8.29 8.63 -15.83
CA SER A 340 9.26 7.69 -16.42
C SER A 340 8.69 7.05 -17.68
N ILE A 341 7.45 6.55 -17.66
CA ILE A 341 6.78 5.95 -18.82
C ILE A 341 6.68 6.96 -19.97
N ALA A 342 6.26 8.20 -19.69
CA ALA A 342 6.17 9.27 -20.68
C ALA A 342 7.53 9.61 -21.32
N GLN A 343 8.63 9.33 -20.64
CA GLN A 343 10.01 9.53 -21.11
C GLN A 343 10.64 8.22 -21.64
N GLY A 344 9.83 7.20 -21.97
CA GLY A 344 10.33 5.94 -22.53
C GLY A 344 11.08 5.06 -21.53
N GLY A 345 10.79 5.15 -20.24
CA GLY A 345 11.43 4.40 -19.17
C GLY A 345 12.69 5.05 -18.61
N ALA A 346 12.91 6.33 -18.89
CA ALA A 346 14.07 7.06 -18.35
C ALA A 346 14.02 7.08 -16.81
N PRO A 347 15.18 6.98 -16.14
CA PRO A 347 15.24 7.09 -14.69
C PRO A 347 14.74 8.45 -14.18
N VAL A 348 13.89 8.43 -13.15
CA VAL A 348 13.36 9.62 -12.49
C VAL A 348 13.80 9.58 -11.02
N SER A 349 14.32 10.70 -10.51
CA SER A 349 14.75 10.82 -9.12
C SER A 349 13.55 10.87 -8.17
N ILE A 350 13.63 10.16 -7.05
CA ILE A 350 12.64 10.18 -5.99
C ILE A 350 13.04 11.25 -4.95
N PRO A 351 12.16 12.23 -4.64
CA PRO A 351 12.44 13.27 -3.66
C PRO A 351 12.71 12.69 -2.26
N ASP A 352 13.55 13.38 -1.51
CA ASP A 352 13.74 13.10 -0.09
C ASP A 352 12.77 13.93 0.75
N PHE A 353 11.62 13.34 1.06
CA PHE A 353 10.58 14.00 1.87
C PHE A 353 10.99 14.20 3.32
N THR A 354 11.99 13.45 3.81
CA THR A 354 12.52 13.57 5.17
C THR A 354 13.54 14.69 5.31
N ARG A 355 13.98 15.31 4.19
CA ARG A 355 15.04 16.35 4.17
C ARG A 355 16.33 15.91 4.85
N GLY A 356 16.74 14.66 4.62
CA GLY A 356 17.95 14.06 5.18
C GLY A 356 17.77 13.38 6.54
N LYS A 357 16.61 13.49 7.17
CA LYS A 357 16.36 12.85 8.49
C LYS A 357 16.41 11.33 8.41
N TRP A 358 16.09 10.72 7.27
CA TRP A 358 16.18 9.28 7.05
C TRP A 358 17.51 8.67 7.47
N ALA A 359 18.61 9.43 7.34
CA ALA A 359 19.95 8.95 7.65
C ALA A 359 20.21 8.85 9.18
N TYR A 360 19.43 9.54 10.02
CA TYR A 360 19.61 9.61 11.46
C TYR A 360 18.55 8.87 12.26
N GLU A 361 17.40 8.59 11.66
CA GLU A 361 16.27 7.93 12.31
C GLU A 361 16.23 6.44 12.00
N SER A 362 16.85 5.63 12.84
CA SER A 362 16.71 4.19 12.76
C SER A 362 15.64 3.70 13.74
N LYS A 363 14.36 3.72 13.34
CA LYS A 363 13.26 3.12 14.12
C LYS A 363 13.41 1.61 14.31
N TYR A 364 14.09 0.94 13.37
CA TYR A 364 14.16 -0.52 13.28
C TYR A 364 15.52 -1.11 13.73
N LEU A 365 16.50 -0.26 14.07
CA LEU A 365 17.79 -0.69 14.61
C LEU A 365 17.86 -0.63 16.14
N LYS A 366 16.75 -0.29 16.81
CA LYS A 366 16.69 -0.48 18.28
C LYS A 366 16.42 -1.95 18.54
N LYS A 367 17.47 -2.63 18.96
CA LYS A 367 17.47 -4.00 19.44
C LYS A 367 16.54 -4.19 20.63
#